data_1fb53d8a71d83ee15d4a3ab2f922278b
#
_entry.id   1fb53d8a71d83ee15d4a3ab2f922278b
#
_cell.length_a   1.000
_cell.length_b   1.000
_cell.length_c   1.000
_cell.angle_alpha   90.00
_cell.angle_beta   90.00
_cell.angle_gamma   90.00
#
_symmetry.space_group_name_H-M   'P 1'
#
loop_
_entity.id
_entity.type
_entity.pdbx_description
1 polymer ?
#
loop_
_entity_poly.entity_id
_entity_poly.type
_entity_poly.pdbx_seq_one_letter_code
_entity_poly.pdbx_strand_id
1 'polypeptide(L)'
;IIQQVQEFMIINSTLKNLEYNRTIVNKGNRTLYRDIIDFVALHYCTNRTDSAFWNYMTYNKINWVRDFEEKCKVEFLDGRTCYKEKTFWGLDSFIQVCYGLKMFDRESIKNFLLSKVDGMDIFNQAQGEHEFLENEKKRIKQISHKKVLDLIMNK
;
A
#
# COMPACT_ATOMS: atom_id res chain seq x y z
N ILE A 1 13.37 -1.93 -12.53
CA ILE A 1 14.42 -1.42 -13.42
C ILE A 1 15.05 -2.55 -14.23
N ILE A 2 15.57 -3.63 -13.61
CA ILE A 2 16.21 -4.75 -14.32
C ILE A 2 15.25 -5.40 -15.32
N GLN A 3 14.04 -5.74 -14.91
CA GLN A 3 13.01 -6.31 -15.78
C GLN A 3 12.69 -5.40 -16.97
N GLN A 4 12.58 -4.10 -16.76
CA GLN A 4 12.32 -3.13 -17.82
C GLN A 4 13.45 -2.99 -18.81
N VAL A 5 14.70 -3.10 -18.35
CA VAL A 5 15.87 -3.14 -19.24
C VAL A 5 15.87 -4.42 -20.07
N GLN A 6 15.54 -5.55 -19.46
CA GLN A 6 15.40 -6.84 -20.16
C GLN A 6 14.29 -6.79 -21.21
N GLU A 7 13.10 -6.27 -20.85
CA GLU A 7 11.99 -6.08 -21.81
C GLU A 7 12.39 -5.15 -22.96
N PHE A 8 13.09 -4.05 -22.67
CA PHE A 8 13.61 -3.15 -23.70
C PHE A 8 14.60 -3.85 -24.65
N MET A 9 15.52 -4.64 -24.10
CA MET A 9 16.48 -5.40 -24.91
C MET A 9 15.81 -6.45 -25.78
N ILE A 10 14.83 -7.18 -25.25
CA ILE A 10 14.07 -8.19 -26.00
C ILE A 10 13.29 -7.53 -27.14
N ILE A 11 12.57 -6.44 -26.85
CA ILE A 11 11.78 -5.71 -27.85
C ILE A 11 12.69 -5.17 -28.96
N ASN A 12 13.82 -4.57 -28.60
CA ASN A 12 14.75 -4.04 -29.60
C ASN A 12 15.45 -5.10 -30.44
N SER A 13 15.65 -6.30 -29.93
CA SER A 13 16.24 -7.39 -30.70
C SER A 13 15.29 -7.95 -31.78
N THR A 14 13.98 -7.75 -31.62
CA THR A 14 12.95 -8.35 -32.46
C THR A 14 12.26 -7.37 -33.42
N LEU A 15 12.35 -6.07 -33.18
CA LEU A 15 11.60 -5.05 -33.91
C LEU A 15 12.53 -4.07 -34.66
N LYS A 16 12.21 -3.82 -35.94
CA LYS A 16 12.95 -2.92 -36.78
C LYS A 16 12.71 -1.43 -36.51
N ASN A 17 11.67 -1.08 -35.72
CA ASN A 17 11.30 0.31 -35.48
C ASN A 17 11.68 0.77 -34.07
N LEU A 18 12.86 1.35 -33.94
CA LEU A 18 13.41 1.84 -32.67
C LEU A 18 12.54 2.93 -32.02
N GLU A 19 11.97 3.84 -32.80
CA GLU A 19 11.13 4.94 -32.31
C GLU A 19 9.84 4.42 -31.68
N TYR A 20 9.19 3.47 -32.36
CA TYR A 20 7.99 2.82 -31.82
C TYR A 20 8.28 2.07 -30.51
N ASN A 21 9.40 1.35 -30.44
CA ASN A 21 9.81 0.60 -29.26
C ASN A 21 10.09 1.53 -28.08
N ARG A 22 10.78 2.66 -28.32
CA ARG A 22 11.00 3.69 -27.31
C ARG A 22 9.68 4.23 -26.76
N THR A 23 8.71 4.47 -27.64
CA THR A 23 7.39 4.99 -27.23
C THR A 23 6.68 4.00 -26.33
N ILE A 24 6.67 2.69 -26.64
CA ILE A 24 6.04 1.65 -25.82
C ILE A 24 6.72 1.55 -24.45
N VAL A 25 8.05 1.45 -24.43
CA VAL A 25 8.82 1.35 -23.18
C VAL A 25 8.62 2.58 -22.31
N ASN A 26 8.68 3.78 -22.91
CA ASN A 26 8.46 5.03 -22.17
C ASN A 26 7.03 5.13 -21.62
N LYS A 27 6.03 4.65 -22.35
CA LYS A 27 4.65 4.60 -21.86
C LYS A 27 4.52 3.65 -20.67
N GLY A 28 5.10 2.46 -20.72
CA GLY A 28 5.15 1.51 -19.62
C GLY A 28 5.85 2.09 -18.39
N ASN A 29 7.01 2.71 -18.59
CA ASN A 29 7.76 3.35 -17.52
C ASN A 29 6.97 4.49 -16.85
N ARG A 30 6.30 5.34 -17.64
CA ARG A 30 5.46 6.42 -17.08
C ARG A 30 4.33 5.87 -16.22
N THR A 31 3.69 4.78 -16.62
CA THR A 31 2.64 4.13 -15.84
C THR A 31 3.21 3.61 -14.53
N LEU A 32 4.34 2.90 -14.58
CA LEU A 32 5.00 2.39 -13.39
C LEU A 32 5.42 3.50 -12.42
N TYR A 33 6.07 4.55 -12.92
CA TYR A 33 6.46 5.68 -12.06
C TYR A 33 5.26 6.38 -11.44
N ARG A 34 4.14 6.50 -12.16
CA ARG A 34 2.91 7.05 -11.62
C ARG A 34 2.36 6.17 -10.50
N ASP A 35 2.33 4.85 -10.69
CA ASP A 35 1.86 3.92 -9.66
C ASP A 35 2.74 3.98 -8.40
N ILE A 36 4.06 4.10 -8.56
CA ILE A 36 4.99 4.27 -7.42
C ILE A 36 4.71 5.59 -6.70
N ILE A 37 4.57 6.69 -7.43
CA ILE A 37 4.31 8.02 -6.85
C ILE A 37 2.96 8.01 -6.11
N ASP A 38 1.92 7.44 -6.70
CA ASP A 38 0.59 7.34 -6.11
C ASP A 38 0.62 6.53 -4.81
N PHE A 39 1.32 5.39 -4.80
CA PHE A 39 1.48 4.58 -3.60
C PHE A 39 2.30 5.27 -2.51
N VAL A 40 3.38 5.94 -2.88
CA VAL A 40 4.17 6.75 -1.93
C VAL A 40 3.33 7.90 -1.38
N ALA A 41 2.59 8.61 -2.23
CA ALA A 41 1.71 9.70 -1.80
C ALA A 41 0.62 9.22 -0.81
N LEU A 42 0.13 7.99 -0.98
CA LEU A 42 -0.83 7.39 -0.06
C LEU A 42 -0.28 7.29 1.37
N HIS A 43 1.00 6.96 1.56
CA HIS A 43 1.63 6.88 2.89
C HIS A 43 1.66 8.22 3.63
N TYR A 44 1.58 9.33 2.90
CA TYR A 44 1.50 10.68 3.46
C TYR A 44 0.07 11.18 3.69
N CYS A 45 -0.94 10.34 3.37
CA CYS A 45 -2.34 10.63 3.64
C CYS A 45 -2.66 10.44 5.12
N THR A 46 -2.21 11.36 5.95
CA THR A 46 -2.41 11.32 7.40
C THR A 46 -3.22 12.53 7.86
N ASN A 47 -3.72 12.49 9.10
CA ASN A 47 -4.33 13.63 9.76
C ASN A 47 -3.36 14.27 10.79
N ARG A 48 -2.06 14.02 10.64
CA ARG A 48 -1.03 14.58 11.52
C ARG A 48 -0.84 16.05 11.25
N THR A 49 -0.69 16.83 12.32
CA THR A 49 -0.43 18.28 12.28
C THR A 49 0.68 18.69 13.25
N ASP A 50 1.45 17.72 13.74
CA ASP A 50 2.47 17.86 14.78
C ASP A 50 3.79 18.50 14.29
N SER A 51 3.91 18.74 12.98
CA SER A 51 5.03 19.49 12.39
C SER A 51 4.59 20.27 11.15
N ALA A 52 5.39 21.24 10.73
CA ALA A 52 5.14 22.02 9.52
C ALA A 52 5.02 21.10 8.28
N PHE A 53 5.85 20.06 8.21
CA PHE A 53 5.79 19.05 7.13
C PHE A 53 4.46 18.31 7.13
N TRP A 54 4.05 17.73 8.27
CA TRP A 54 2.78 16.97 8.33
C TRP A 54 1.57 17.85 8.13
N ASN A 55 1.61 19.08 8.63
CA ASN A 55 0.57 20.07 8.39
C ASN A 55 0.42 20.35 6.88
N TYR A 56 1.55 20.58 6.19
CA TYR A 56 1.54 20.77 4.74
C TYR A 56 0.95 19.55 4.01
N MET A 57 1.39 18.33 4.33
CA MET A 57 0.93 17.10 3.69
C MET A 57 -0.57 16.85 3.93
N THR A 58 -1.06 17.11 5.12
CA THR A 58 -2.48 16.94 5.47
C THR A 58 -3.40 17.86 4.65
N TYR A 59 -3.01 19.11 4.46
CA TYR A 59 -3.84 20.07 3.74
C TYR A 59 -3.61 20.09 2.22
N ASN A 60 -2.51 19.54 1.74
CA ASN A 60 -2.14 19.55 0.32
C ASN A 60 -2.15 18.15 -0.29
N LYS A 61 -3.08 17.29 0.13
CA LYS A 61 -3.28 15.98 -0.49
C LYS A 61 -3.55 16.12 -1.99
N ILE A 62 -2.88 15.33 -2.82
CA ILE A 62 -3.14 15.29 -4.25
C ILE A 62 -4.57 14.79 -4.51
N ASN A 63 -5.19 15.26 -5.58
CA ASN A 63 -6.61 14.98 -5.86
C ASN A 63 -6.92 13.48 -5.83
N TRP A 64 -6.08 12.66 -6.48
CA TRP A 64 -6.27 11.22 -6.48
C TRP A 64 -6.33 10.61 -5.07
N VAL A 65 -5.44 11.01 -4.16
CA VAL A 65 -5.43 10.49 -2.78
C VAL A 65 -6.68 10.92 -2.03
N ARG A 66 -7.15 12.15 -2.27
CA ARG A 66 -8.39 12.67 -1.67
C ARG A 66 -9.61 11.88 -2.13
N ASP A 67 -9.73 11.68 -3.45
CA ASP A 67 -10.84 10.91 -4.03
C ASP A 67 -10.82 9.46 -3.54
N PHE A 68 -9.63 8.89 -3.38
CA PHE A 68 -9.44 7.55 -2.86
C PHE A 68 -9.79 7.44 -1.37
N GLU A 69 -9.42 8.43 -0.57
CA GLU A 69 -9.78 8.51 0.86
C GLU A 69 -11.31 8.58 1.04
N GLU A 70 -12.00 9.42 0.26
CA GLU A 70 -13.46 9.50 0.29
C GLU A 70 -14.11 8.16 -0.10
N LYS A 71 -13.55 7.49 -1.10
CA LYS A 71 -14.01 6.15 -1.50
C LYS A 71 -13.85 5.13 -0.37
N CYS A 72 -12.72 5.12 0.33
CA CYS A 72 -12.46 4.23 1.46
C CYS A 72 -13.43 4.43 2.63
N LYS A 73 -14.01 5.62 2.79
CA LYS A 73 -15.02 5.89 3.83
C LYS A 73 -16.37 5.24 3.53
N VAL A 74 -16.68 5.03 2.26
CA VAL A 74 -17.98 4.51 1.80
C VAL A 74 -17.90 3.02 1.51
N GLU A 75 -16.77 2.56 0.99
CA GLU A 75 -16.60 1.20 0.52
C GLU A 75 -15.40 0.54 1.19
N PHE A 76 -15.57 -0.69 1.66
CA PHE A 76 -14.43 -1.54 1.91
C PHE A 76 -13.90 -2.06 0.57
N LEU A 77 -12.63 -1.82 0.29
CA LEU A 77 -12.02 -2.13 -0.99
C LEU A 77 -11.86 -3.63 -1.14
N ASP A 78 -12.66 -4.23 -2.00
CA ASP A 78 -12.37 -5.55 -2.53
C ASP A 78 -11.52 -5.42 -3.82
N GLY A 79 -10.99 -6.55 -4.30
CA GLY A 79 -10.13 -6.56 -5.48
C GLY A 79 -10.77 -6.04 -6.77
N ARG A 80 -12.09 -5.80 -6.77
CA ARG A 80 -12.87 -5.30 -7.90
C ARG A 80 -13.05 -3.78 -7.86
N THR A 81 -13.15 -3.23 -6.65
CA THR A 81 -13.37 -1.80 -6.43
C THR A 81 -12.07 -1.04 -6.29
N CYS A 82 -10.99 -1.76 -5.98
CA CYS A 82 -9.70 -1.19 -5.77
C CYS A 82 -8.93 -1.10 -7.07
N TYR A 83 -8.88 0.10 -7.61
CA TYR A 83 -7.75 0.62 -8.33
C TYR A 83 -7.17 -0.22 -9.47
N LYS A 84 -7.20 0.35 -10.66
CA LYS A 84 -6.48 0.00 -11.92
C LYS A 84 -5.94 -1.43 -12.03
N GLU A 85 -6.33 -2.10 -13.05
CA GLU A 85 -5.99 -3.48 -13.40
C GLU A 85 -4.50 -3.86 -13.44
N LYS A 86 -3.59 -2.92 -13.25
CA LYS A 86 -2.13 -3.12 -13.32
C LYS A 86 -1.42 -2.13 -12.40
N THR A 87 -1.38 -2.41 -11.12
CA THR A 87 -0.50 -1.70 -10.20
C THR A 87 0.77 -2.52 -9.95
N PHE A 88 1.90 -1.86 -9.86
CA PHE A 88 3.15 -2.47 -9.43
C PHE A 88 3.03 -3.03 -7.99
N TRP A 89 2.22 -2.38 -7.18
CA TRP A 89 1.90 -2.80 -5.82
C TRP A 89 0.62 -3.61 -5.82
N GLY A 90 0.65 -4.79 -5.20
CA GLY A 90 -0.55 -5.61 -5.06
C GLY A 90 -1.63 -4.94 -4.20
N LEU A 91 -2.87 -5.38 -4.38
CA LEU A 91 -4.02 -4.91 -3.61
C LEU A 91 -3.77 -4.98 -2.10
N ASP A 92 -3.16 -6.07 -1.63
CA ASP A 92 -2.87 -6.28 -0.20
C ASP A 92 -2.00 -5.16 0.39
N SER A 93 -1.02 -4.66 -0.39
CA SER A 93 -0.19 -3.54 0.03
C SER A 93 -1.01 -2.26 0.22
N PHE A 94 -1.95 -1.98 -0.69
CA PHE A 94 -2.86 -0.83 -0.56
C PHE A 94 -3.78 -0.97 0.65
N ILE A 95 -4.39 -2.14 0.85
CA ILE A 95 -5.27 -2.40 1.99
C ILE A 95 -4.52 -2.22 3.30
N GLN A 96 -3.31 -2.75 3.43
CA GLN A 96 -2.48 -2.62 4.63
C GLN A 96 -2.16 -1.16 4.95
N VAL A 97 -1.77 -0.37 3.94
CA VAL A 97 -1.52 1.07 4.12
C VAL A 97 -2.78 1.81 4.51
N CYS A 98 -3.89 1.59 3.82
CA CYS A 98 -5.17 2.23 4.12
C CYS A 98 -5.68 1.89 5.53
N TYR A 99 -5.52 0.62 5.94
CA TYR A 99 -5.87 0.19 7.29
C TYR A 99 -5.00 0.87 8.36
N GLY A 100 -3.68 0.91 8.14
CA GLY A 100 -2.74 1.61 9.03
C GLY A 100 -3.02 3.11 9.14
N LEU A 101 -3.47 3.75 8.07
CA LEU A 101 -3.88 5.16 8.02
C LEU A 101 -5.31 5.41 8.54
N LYS A 102 -6.04 4.35 8.92
CA LYS A 102 -7.44 4.43 9.40
C LYS A 102 -8.38 5.07 8.37
N MET A 103 -8.16 4.78 7.09
CA MET A 103 -8.96 5.32 6.00
C MET A 103 -10.32 4.64 5.87
N PHE A 104 -10.43 3.37 6.27
CA PHE A 104 -11.67 2.62 6.19
C PHE A 104 -12.62 2.97 7.34
N ASP A 105 -13.89 3.16 7.02
CA ASP A 105 -14.94 3.22 8.01
C ASP A 105 -15.21 1.84 8.63
N ARG A 106 -15.40 1.81 9.94
CA ARG A 106 -15.57 0.57 10.68
C ARG A 106 -16.85 -0.19 10.32
N GLU A 107 -17.94 0.55 10.07
CA GLU A 107 -19.22 -0.06 9.68
C GLU A 107 -19.14 -0.61 8.24
N SER A 108 -18.42 0.05 7.34
CA SER A 108 -18.18 -0.44 5.98
C SER A 108 -17.41 -1.76 5.98
N ILE A 109 -16.39 -1.90 6.83
CA ILE A 109 -15.65 -3.17 7.01
C ILE A 109 -16.61 -4.27 7.53
N LYS A 110 -17.39 -3.96 8.57
CA LYS A 110 -18.33 -4.90 9.14
C LYS A 110 -19.38 -5.35 8.14
N ASN A 111 -19.97 -4.43 7.40
CA ASN A 111 -20.98 -4.75 6.39
C ASN A 111 -20.39 -5.60 5.24
N PHE A 112 -19.16 -5.31 4.83
CA PHE A 112 -18.44 -6.14 3.87
C PHE A 112 -18.25 -7.56 4.38
N LEU A 113 -17.78 -7.75 5.61
CA LEU A 113 -17.60 -9.08 6.21
C LEU A 113 -18.93 -9.83 6.31
N LEU A 114 -20.00 -9.18 6.80
CA LEU A 114 -21.33 -9.78 6.92
C LEU A 114 -21.94 -10.14 5.55
N SER A 115 -21.51 -9.51 4.48
CA SER A 115 -21.95 -9.85 3.11
C SER A 115 -21.31 -11.13 2.55
N LYS A 116 -20.27 -11.67 3.21
CA LYS A 116 -19.59 -12.90 2.80
C LYS A 116 -20.18 -14.10 3.54
N VAL A 117 -20.28 -15.24 2.86
CA VAL A 117 -20.82 -16.49 3.44
C VAL A 117 -20.08 -16.89 4.72
N ASP A 118 -18.75 -16.76 4.67
CA ASP A 118 -17.86 -17.12 5.79
C ASP A 118 -17.35 -15.90 6.57
N GLY A 119 -18.03 -14.75 6.43
CA GLY A 119 -17.51 -13.48 6.96
C GLY A 119 -17.38 -13.45 8.48
N MET A 120 -18.30 -14.07 9.22
CA MET A 120 -18.21 -14.19 10.68
C MET A 120 -17.09 -15.12 11.12
N ASP A 121 -16.85 -16.21 10.40
CA ASP A 121 -15.78 -17.16 10.72
C ASP A 121 -14.41 -16.50 10.47
N ILE A 122 -14.27 -15.78 9.36
CA ILE A 122 -13.07 -14.99 9.06
C ILE A 122 -12.84 -13.92 10.15
N PHE A 123 -13.88 -13.23 10.58
CA PHE A 123 -13.78 -12.24 11.65
C PHE A 123 -13.33 -12.85 12.97
N ASN A 124 -13.94 -13.96 13.38
CA ASN A 124 -13.63 -14.67 14.62
C ASN A 124 -12.18 -15.21 14.58
N GLN A 125 -11.75 -15.77 13.44
CA GLN A 125 -10.37 -16.20 13.26
C GLN A 125 -9.39 -15.04 13.39
N ALA A 126 -9.63 -13.93 12.70
CA ALA A 126 -8.77 -12.75 12.76
C ALA A 126 -8.70 -12.15 14.17
N GLN A 127 -9.81 -12.18 14.94
CA GLN A 127 -9.82 -11.77 16.33
C GLN A 127 -8.97 -12.69 17.20
N GLY A 128 -9.09 -14.01 17.03
CA GLY A 128 -8.26 -14.99 17.74
C GLY A 128 -6.77 -14.83 17.45
N GLU A 129 -6.40 -14.61 16.21
CA GLU A 129 -5.01 -14.34 15.81
C GLU A 129 -4.50 -13.03 16.43
N HIS A 130 -5.32 -11.99 16.45
CA HIS A 130 -4.95 -10.71 17.07
C HIS A 130 -4.71 -10.88 18.59
N GLU A 131 -5.59 -11.56 19.29
CA GLU A 131 -5.44 -11.84 20.73
C GLU A 131 -4.18 -12.68 21.00
N PHE A 132 -3.90 -13.68 20.18
CA PHE A 132 -2.68 -14.47 20.25
C PHE A 132 -1.43 -13.59 20.09
N LEU A 133 -1.39 -12.74 19.07
CA LEU A 133 -0.25 -11.85 18.81
C LEU A 133 -0.04 -10.83 19.95
N GLU A 134 -1.11 -10.27 20.51
CA GLU A 134 -1.00 -9.35 21.65
C GLU A 134 -0.48 -10.06 22.91
N ASN A 135 -0.84 -11.32 23.12
CA ASN A 135 -0.33 -12.11 24.23
C ASN A 135 1.16 -12.46 24.02
N GLU A 136 1.55 -12.88 22.79
CA GLU A 136 2.95 -13.11 22.44
C GLU A 136 3.80 -11.85 22.58
N LYS A 137 3.29 -10.71 22.16
CA LYS A 137 3.96 -9.41 22.31
C LYS A 137 4.23 -9.06 23.77
N LYS A 138 3.30 -9.37 24.69
CA LYS A 138 3.52 -9.21 26.13
C LYS A 138 4.57 -10.17 26.67
N ARG A 139 4.67 -11.39 26.10
CA ARG A 139 5.62 -12.41 26.49
C ARG A 139 7.03 -12.11 26.00
N ILE A 140 7.16 -11.51 24.82
CA ILE A 140 8.45 -11.17 24.22
C ILE A 140 9.04 -9.96 24.95
N LYS A 141 10.22 -10.16 25.53
CA LYS A 141 10.98 -9.08 26.13
C LYS A 141 11.45 -8.10 25.05
N GLN A 142 10.86 -6.93 25.00
CA GLN A 142 11.27 -5.92 24.05
C GLN A 142 12.69 -5.43 24.33
N ILE A 143 13.55 -5.55 23.34
CA ILE A 143 14.90 -4.98 23.37
C ILE A 143 14.84 -3.69 22.57
N SER A 144 15.28 -2.57 23.15
CA SER A 144 15.30 -1.31 22.44
C SER A 144 16.23 -1.39 21.22
N HIS A 145 15.87 -0.69 20.14
CA HIS A 145 16.70 -0.63 18.92
C HIS A 145 18.14 -0.19 19.22
N LYS A 146 18.31 0.77 20.12
CA LYS A 146 19.63 1.20 20.59
C LYS A 146 20.43 0.05 21.17
N LYS A 147 19.83 -0.78 22.03
CA LYS A 147 20.51 -1.92 22.65
C LYS A 147 20.90 -2.97 21.62
N VAL A 148 20.10 -3.17 20.59
CA VAL A 148 20.45 -4.06 19.46
C VAL A 148 21.64 -3.53 18.68
N LEU A 149 21.66 -2.23 18.38
CA LEU A 149 22.78 -1.58 17.71
C LEU A 149 24.06 -1.66 18.55
N ASP A 150 23.99 -1.39 19.85
CA ASP A 150 25.12 -1.50 20.76
C ASP A 150 25.71 -2.92 20.78
N LEU A 151 24.86 -3.95 20.72
CA LEU A 151 25.29 -5.36 20.65
C LEU A 151 25.96 -5.73 19.32
N ILE A 152 25.57 -5.07 18.22
CA ILE A 152 26.15 -5.30 16.88
C ILE A 152 27.47 -4.56 16.72
N MET A 153 27.52 -3.30 17.19
CA MET A 153 28.68 -2.42 16.99
C MET A 153 29.85 -2.70 17.95
N ASN A 154 29.59 -3.34 19.09
CA ASN A 154 30.61 -3.68 20.10
C ASN A 154 31.15 -5.12 19.96
N LYS A 155 30.97 -5.74 18.79
CA LYS A 155 31.68 -6.96 18.40
C LYS A 155 32.89 -6.62 17.55
#